data_ed66ca5fd828fc6ecabfa5ecfb691b12
#
_entry.id   ed66ca5fd828fc6ecabfa5ecfb691b12
#
_cell.length_a   1.000
_cell.length_b   1.000
_cell.length_c   1.000
_cell.angle_alpha   90.00
_cell.angle_beta   90.00
_cell.angle_gamma   90.00
#
_symmetry.space_group_name_H-M   'P 1'
#
loop_
_entity.id
_entity.type
_entity.pdbx_description
1 polymer ?
#
loop_
_entity_poly.entity_id
_entity_poly.type
_entity_poly.pdbx_seq_one_letter_code
_entity_poly.pdbx_strand_id
1 'polypeptide(L)'
;MPIRIAINGTGRIGLCAIRVASQRKDIEIVAINSTAELETLLHLIRHDSVHGHFEAQLNANRTLNIGHSKNILVLSERDINKLDFSAANAEIIIECTGKFNSLEASSTHLKNSVKKVIISAPAQNAPTFVYGVNHQNYHNESVISNASCTTNASAPLLKILDEAFKVENALLTTIHSYTNDQNLLDTKHKDIRRARAAGLNLIPTSTGVSKAISLVLPHLGPKVTGLAIRVPTPNVSLVDLSLNFKKVVSKASVQHVLKNASKHAFKGVVSIDEERLVSSDFISSPFSAIVIDDQIMTIGEKNAKVLAWYDNEMGYSERLIDMAQYIAQN
;
A
#
# COMPACT_ATOMS: atom_id res chain seq x y z
N MET A 1 -16.08 -20.45 3.95
CA MET A 1 -16.74 -19.23 4.44
C MET A 1 -15.84 -18.05 4.10
N PRO A 2 -16.36 -16.84 3.80
CA PRO A 2 -15.52 -15.68 3.57
C PRO A 2 -14.74 -15.33 4.85
N ILE A 3 -13.57 -14.72 4.65
CA ILE A 3 -12.69 -14.24 5.71
C ILE A 3 -13.32 -12.98 6.32
N ARG A 4 -13.52 -12.95 7.62
CA ARG A 4 -14.22 -11.88 8.34
C ARG A 4 -13.23 -10.83 8.81
N ILE A 5 -13.23 -9.67 8.13
CA ILE A 5 -12.32 -8.59 8.46
C ILE A 5 -13.04 -7.40 9.10
N ALA A 6 -12.32 -6.67 9.96
CA ALA A 6 -12.73 -5.33 10.37
C ALA A 6 -11.67 -4.30 9.95
N ILE A 7 -12.12 -3.07 9.66
CA ILE A 7 -11.24 -1.97 9.25
C ILE A 7 -11.25 -0.93 10.37
N ASN A 8 -10.08 -0.66 10.94
CA ASN A 8 -9.90 0.35 11.95
C ASN A 8 -9.30 1.62 11.34
N GLY A 9 -10.09 2.68 11.29
CA GLY A 9 -9.72 3.96 10.69
C GLY A 9 -10.18 4.12 9.25
N THR A 10 -10.80 5.25 8.96
CA THR A 10 -11.41 5.59 7.67
C THR A 10 -10.76 6.83 7.04
N GLY A 11 -9.42 6.89 7.13
CA GLY A 11 -8.59 7.76 6.29
C GLY A 11 -8.53 7.24 4.84
N ARG A 12 -7.70 7.84 3.99
CA ARG A 12 -7.58 7.47 2.58
C ARG A 12 -7.43 5.95 2.38
N ILE A 13 -6.47 5.32 3.06
CA ILE A 13 -6.21 3.87 2.92
C ILE A 13 -7.38 3.04 3.44
N GLY A 14 -7.99 3.40 4.57
CA GLY A 14 -9.15 2.68 5.09
C GLY A 14 -10.36 2.73 4.16
N LEU A 15 -10.63 3.89 3.54
CA LEU A 15 -11.71 4.04 2.54
C LEU A 15 -11.42 3.23 1.27
N CYS A 16 -10.17 3.21 0.79
CA CYS A 16 -9.78 2.38 -0.34
C CYS A 16 -9.84 0.88 0.00
N ALA A 17 -9.38 0.47 1.20
CA ALA A 17 -9.50 -0.91 1.65
C ALA A 17 -10.96 -1.40 1.76
N ILE A 18 -11.89 -0.51 2.17
CA ILE A 18 -13.33 -0.80 2.15
C ILE A 18 -13.79 -1.09 0.71
N ARG A 19 -13.40 -0.26 -0.26
CA ARG A 19 -13.78 -0.44 -1.67
C ARG A 19 -13.24 -1.75 -2.23
N VAL A 20 -11.97 -2.05 -2.02
CA VAL A 20 -11.34 -3.29 -2.48
C VAL A 20 -11.98 -4.52 -1.84
N ALA A 21 -12.05 -4.56 -0.51
CA ALA A 21 -12.57 -5.70 0.22
C ALA A 21 -14.04 -6.01 -0.11
N SER A 22 -14.87 -4.97 -0.28
CA SER A 22 -16.30 -5.15 -0.58
C SER A 22 -16.59 -5.69 -1.98
N GLN A 23 -15.61 -5.69 -2.89
CA GLN A 23 -15.70 -6.30 -4.22
C GLN A 23 -15.21 -7.76 -4.25
N ARG A 24 -14.51 -8.20 -3.19
CA ARG A 24 -13.93 -9.54 -3.07
C ARG A 24 -14.93 -10.51 -2.42
N LYS A 25 -15.32 -11.57 -3.13
CA LYS A 25 -16.28 -12.58 -2.62
C LYS A 25 -15.72 -13.47 -1.51
N ASP A 26 -14.42 -13.58 -1.42
CA ASP A 26 -13.69 -14.34 -0.41
C ASP A 26 -13.46 -13.54 0.90
N ILE A 27 -13.80 -12.25 0.91
CA ILE A 27 -13.68 -11.35 2.06
C ILE A 27 -15.05 -10.80 2.46
N GLU A 28 -15.33 -10.73 3.75
CA GLU A 28 -16.50 -10.07 4.32
C GLU A 28 -16.06 -8.98 5.30
N ILE A 29 -16.40 -7.73 5.01
CA ILE A 29 -16.24 -6.66 5.98
C ILE A 29 -17.37 -6.79 7.00
N VAL A 30 -17.04 -7.06 8.26
CA VAL A 30 -18.03 -7.25 9.33
C VAL A 30 -18.15 -6.04 10.25
N ALA A 31 -17.10 -5.23 10.37
CA ALA A 31 -17.11 -4.01 11.13
C ALA A 31 -16.17 -2.94 10.56
N ILE A 32 -16.52 -1.68 10.82
CA ILE A 32 -15.68 -0.51 10.52
C ILE A 32 -15.66 0.35 11.78
N ASN A 33 -14.46 0.76 12.23
CA ASN A 33 -14.33 1.77 13.26
C ASN A 33 -13.95 3.12 12.65
N SER A 34 -14.79 4.13 12.87
CA SER A 34 -14.60 5.49 12.37
C SER A 34 -14.98 6.51 13.44
N THR A 35 -14.20 7.58 13.55
CA THR A 35 -14.53 8.71 14.42
C THR A 35 -15.35 9.80 13.71
N ALA A 36 -15.68 9.60 12.45
CA ALA A 36 -16.64 10.43 11.72
C ALA A 36 -18.06 10.04 12.09
N GLU A 37 -18.98 11.00 12.04
CA GLU A 37 -20.40 10.74 12.13
C GLU A 37 -20.84 9.79 11.00
N LEU A 38 -21.81 8.92 11.27
CA LEU A 38 -22.21 7.84 10.36
C LEU A 38 -22.60 8.35 8.96
N GLU A 39 -23.32 9.45 8.91
CA GLU A 39 -23.76 10.09 7.67
C GLU A 39 -22.56 10.64 6.87
N THR A 40 -21.58 11.22 7.56
CA THR A 40 -20.32 11.67 6.95
C THR A 40 -19.49 10.50 6.44
N LEU A 41 -19.38 9.41 7.22
CA LEU A 41 -18.70 8.19 6.80
C LEU A 41 -19.34 7.62 5.53
N LEU A 42 -20.68 7.48 5.51
CA LEU A 42 -21.41 7.00 4.35
C LEU A 42 -21.19 7.89 3.12
N HIS A 43 -21.19 9.21 3.32
CA HIS A 43 -20.92 10.18 2.25
C HIS A 43 -19.51 9.97 1.67
N LEU A 44 -18.47 9.83 2.52
CA LEU A 44 -17.09 9.63 2.10
C LEU A 44 -16.84 8.25 1.45
N ILE A 45 -17.61 7.23 1.82
CA ILE A 45 -17.58 5.93 1.12
C ILE A 45 -18.16 6.08 -0.29
N ARG A 46 -19.28 6.79 -0.41
CA ARG A 46 -19.99 6.97 -1.68
C ARG A 46 -19.28 7.88 -2.66
N HIS A 47 -18.66 8.95 -2.15
CA HIS A 47 -18.12 10.03 -2.97
C HIS A 47 -16.64 10.25 -2.62
N ASP A 48 -15.77 9.98 -3.57
CA ASP A 48 -14.35 10.19 -3.44
C ASP A 48 -13.86 11.05 -4.60
N SER A 49 -13.15 12.13 -4.29
CA SER A 49 -12.65 13.07 -5.30
C SER A 49 -11.61 12.47 -6.25
N VAL A 50 -10.96 11.38 -5.84
CA VAL A 50 -9.92 10.68 -6.61
C VAL A 50 -10.52 9.44 -7.28
N HIS A 51 -11.22 8.59 -6.50
CA HIS A 51 -11.70 7.28 -6.95
C HIS A 51 -13.18 7.27 -7.38
N GLY A 52 -13.83 8.43 -7.35
CA GLY A 52 -15.20 8.59 -7.84
C GLY A 52 -16.28 7.95 -6.97
N HIS A 53 -17.43 7.71 -7.57
CA HIS A 53 -18.60 7.18 -6.87
C HIS A 53 -18.45 5.69 -6.52
N PHE A 54 -19.07 5.30 -5.40
CA PHE A 54 -19.10 3.93 -4.92
C PHE A 54 -20.43 3.61 -4.21
N GLU A 55 -20.98 2.41 -4.42
CA GLU A 55 -22.28 2.02 -3.89
C GLU A 55 -22.19 1.58 -2.42
N ALA A 56 -22.93 2.27 -1.56
CA ALA A 56 -23.09 1.91 -0.16
C ALA A 56 -24.48 2.32 0.34
N GLN A 57 -25.04 1.57 1.28
CA GLN A 57 -26.37 1.81 1.83
C GLN A 57 -26.35 1.79 3.35
N LEU A 58 -27.11 2.70 3.96
CA LEU A 58 -27.37 2.72 5.40
C LEU A 58 -28.68 1.98 5.68
N ASN A 59 -28.61 0.99 6.56
CA ASN A 59 -29.79 0.25 7.02
C ASN A 59 -30.49 0.97 8.17
N ALA A 60 -31.78 0.64 8.42
CA ALA A 60 -32.56 1.20 9.51
C ALA A 60 -31.95 0.94 10.92
N ASN A 61 -31.22 -0.17 11.09
CA ASN A 61 -30.51 -0.51 12.32
C ASN A 61 -29.12 0.12 12.44
N ARG A 62 -28.81 1.15 11.61
CA ARG A 62 -27.54 1.90 11.59
C ARG A 62 -26.32 1.05 11.20
N THR A 63 -26.50 -0.06 10.51
CA THR A 63 -25.42 -0.82 9.86
C THR A 63 -25.28 -0.42 8.40
N LEU A 64 -24.16 -0.78 7.76
CA LEU A 64 -23.90 -0.49 6.35
C LEU A 64 -23.96 -1.75 5.49
N ASN A 65 -24.42 -1.59 4.25
CA ASN A 65 -24.25 -2.58 3.19
C ASN A 65 -23.33 -1.98 2.13
N ILE A 66 -22.22 -2.68 1.83
CA ILE A 66 -21.21 -2.24 0.86
C ILE A 66 -20.79 -3.46 0.03
N GLY A 67 -21.07 -3.45 -1.28
CA GLY A 67 -20.80 -4.59 -2.15
C GLY A 67 -21.39 -5.90 -1.62
N HIS A 68 -20.55 -6.90 -1.41
CA HIS A 68 -20.96 -8.20 -0.87
C HIS A 68 -21.21 -8.20 0.64
N SER A 69 -20.58 -7.28 1.37
CA SER A 69 -20.66 -7.21 2.82
C SER A 69 -21.97 -6.57 3.26
N LYS A 70 -22.70 -7.26 4.15
CA LYS A 70 -24.03 -6.83 4.62
C LYS A 70 -24.02 -6.66 6.13
N ASN A 71 -24.85 -5.72 6.61
CA ASN A 71 -25.01 -5.44 8.04
C ASN A 71 -23.67 -5.14 8.76
N ILE A 72 -22.78 -4.41 8.08
CA ILE A 72 -21.48 -4.01 8.62
C ILE A 72 -21.70 -3.15 9.86
N LEU A 73 -21.17 -3.58 10.99
CA LEU A 73 -21.23 -2.84 12.25
C LEU A 73 -20.33 -1.61 12.19
N VAL A 74 -20.86 -0.44 12.54
CA VAL A 74 -20.08 0.79 12.63
C VAL A 74 -19.81 1.12 14.08
N LEU A 75 -18.54 1.17 14.45
CA LEU A 75 -18.05 1.56 15.77
C LEU A 75 -17.46 2.97 15.71
N SER A 76 -17.46 3.68 16.85
CA SER A 76 -16.85 5.01 16.97
C SER A 76 -16.07 5.11 18.28
N GLU A 77 -14.95 4.39 18.34
CA GLU A 77 -14.09 4.34 19.53
C GLU A 77 -12.67 4.80 19.17
N ARG A 78 -12.12 5.70 19.99
CA ARG A 78 -10.75 6.23 19.83
C ARG A 78 -9.72 5.51 20.70
N ASP A 79 -10.19 4.99 21.84
CA ASP A 79 -9.35 4.25 22.77
C ASP A 79 -9.25 2.78 22.32
N ILE A 80 -8.09 2.37 21.84
CA ILE A 80 -7.84 1.00 21.39
C ILE A 80 -8.11 -0.05 22.49
N ASN A 81 -7.97 0.32 23.75
CA ASN A 81 -8.22 -0.59 24.87
C ASN A 81 -9.72 -0.90 25.02
N LYS A 82 -10.59 0.03 24.63
CA LYS A 82 -12.05 -0.10 24.66
C LYS A 82 -12.62 -0.64 23.36
N LEU A 83 -11.86 -0.52 22.27
CA LEU A 83 -12.29 -0.98 20.96
C LEU A 83 -12.35 -2.51 20.93
N ASP A 84 -13.52 -3.05 20.60
CA ASP A 84 -13.74 -4.49 20.50
C ASP A 84 -14.60 -4.83 19.28
N PHE A 85 -14.06 -5.66 18.40
CA PHE A 85 -14.72 -6.12 17.19
C PHE A 85 -15.38 -7.49 17.33
N SER A 86 -15.42 -8.06 18.53
CA SER A 86 -15.96 -9.40 18.78
C SER A 86 -17.47 -9.49 18.52
N ALA A 87 -18.23 -8.41 18.78
CA ALA A 87 -19.66 -8.35 18.48
C ALA A 87 -19.96 -8.60 16.98
N ALA A 88 -19.00 -8.30 16.11
CA ALA A 88 -19.06 -8.60 14.69
C ALA A 88 -18.36 -9.93 14.30
N ASN A 89 -17.78 -10.65 15.25
CA ASN A 89 -16.95 -11.83 15.00
C ASN A 89 -15.84 -11.59 13.96
N ALA A 90 -15.18 -10.45 14.02
CA ALA A 90 -14.03 -10.17 13.15
C ALA A 90 -12.85 -11.08 13.52
N GLU A 91 -12.17 -11.61 12.50
CA GLU A 91 -11.00 -12.47 12.70
C GLU A 91 -9.69 -11.73 12.40
N ILE A 92 -9.71 -10.82 11.45
CA ILE A 92 -8.54 -10.02 11.02
C ILE A 92 -8.89 -8.54 11.08
N ILE A 93 -8.00 -7.75 11.68
CA ILE A 93 -8.10 -6.28 11.67
C ILE A 93 -7.15 -5.70 10.64
N ILE A 94 -7.66 -4.82 9.79
CA ILE A 94 -6.83 -3.94 8.96
C ILE A 94 -6.69 -2.60 9.71
N GLU A 95 -5.52 -2.36 10.28
CA GLU A 95 -5.22 -1.16 11.06
C GLU A 95 -4.81 0.00 10.15
N CYS A 96 -5.72 0.93 9.91
CA CYS A 96 -5.58 2.06 8.97
C CYS A 96 -5.57 3.44 9.64
N THR A 97 -5.49 3.52 10.97
CA THR A 97 -5.51 4.82 11.67
C THR A 97 -4.20 5.61 11.54
N GLY A 98 -3.10 4.91 11.25
CA GLY A 98 -1.75 5.48 11.28
C GLY A 98 -1.23 5.81 12.69
N LYS A 99 -1.96 5.45 13.75
CA LYS A 99 -1.61 5.73 15.15
C LYS A 99 -0.97 4.53 15.85
N PHE A 100 -1.36 3.32 15.49
CA PHE A 100 -0.93 2.09 16.16
C PHE A 100 0.09 1.33 15.30
N ASN A 101 1.19 2.01 14.95
CA ASN A 101 2.20 1.52 14.01
C ASN A 101 3.36 0.80 14.72
N SER A 102 3.04 -0.06 15.70
CA SER A 102 4.02 -0.96 16.32
C SER A 102 3.38 -2.31 16.63
N LEU A 103 4.22 -3.34 16.76
CA LEU A 103 3.78 -4.67 17.22
C LEU A 103 3.00 -4.55 18.52
N GLU A 104 3.56 -3.84 19.50
CA GLU A 104 3.00 -3.69 20.84
C GLU A 104 1.62 -3.00 20.81
N ALA A 105 1.54 -1.82 20.17
CA ALA A 105 0.29 -1.06 20.11
C ALA A 105 -0.81 -1.83 19.36
N SER A 106 -0.49 -2.45 18.22
CA SER A 106 -1.45 -3.20 17.43
C SER A 106 -1.86 -4.54 18.05
N SER A 107 -1.01 -5.13 18.91
CA SER A 107 -1.37 -6.34 19.66
C SER A 107 -2.55 -6.14 20.60
N THR A 108 -2.88 -4.91 20.98
CA THR A 108 -4.07 -4.58 21.79
C THR A 108 -5.38 -4.98 21.09
N HIS A 109 -5.38 -5.12 19.76
CA HIS A 109 -6.52 -5.64 19.01
C HIS A 109 -6.74 -7.15 19.15
N LEU A 110 -5.70 -7.91 19.56
CA LEU A 110 -5.76 -9.37 19.69
C LEU A 110 -6.55 -9.78 20.94
N LYS A 111 -7.86 -9.74 20.82
CA LYS A 111 -8.78 -10.13 21.89
C LYS A 111 -10.04 -10.76 21.29
N ASN A 112 -10.63 -11.68 22.03
CA ASN A 112 -11.86 -12.40 21.67
C ASN A 112 -11.73 -13.10 20.30
N SER A 113 -12.53 -12.71 19.29
CA SER A 113 -12.53 -13.34 17.95
C SER A 113 -11.34 -12.94 17.09
N VAL A 114 -10.66 -11.83 17.40
CA VAL A 114 -9.57 -11.29 16.57
C VAL A 114 -8.30 -12.11 16.75
N LYS A 115 -7.82 -12.69 15.67
CA LYS A 115 -6.62 -13.55 15.63
C LYS A 115 -5.42 -12.86 14.99
N LYS A 116 -5.66 -11.93 14.07
CA LYS A 116 -4.62 -11.31 13.25
C LYS A 116 -4.85 -9.81 13.10
N VAL A 117 -3.74 -9.07 12.95
CA VAL A 117 -3.74 -7.63 12.67
C VAL A 117 -2.75 -7.34 11.54
N ILE A 118 -3.18 -6.60 10.53
CA ILE A 118 -2.33 -6.07 9.46
C ILE A 118 -2.23 -4.56 9.62
N ILE A 119 -1.05 -4.07 9.89
CA ILE A 119 -0.78 -2.63 10.00
C ILE A 119 -0.56 -2.06 8.60
N SER A 120 -1.35 -1.08 8.20
CA SER A 120 -1.29 -0.43 6.89
C SER A 120 -0.21 0.66 6.79
N ALA A 121 0.91 0.45 7.44
CA ALA A 121 2.05 1.38 7.49
C ALA A 121 3.34 0.62 7.84
N PRO A 122 4.53 1.22 7.59
CA PRO A 122 5.76 0.76 8.22
C PRO A 122 5.62 0.74 9.73
N ALA A 123 5.92 -0.37 10.37
CA ALA A 123 5.70 -0.56 11.80
C ALA A 123 7.00 -0.83 12.57
N GLN A 124 6.98 -0.47 13.86
CA GLN A 124 8.07 -0.77 14.78
C GLN A 124 7.92 -2.20 15.30
N ASN A 125 9.00 -2.98 15.25
CA ASN A 125 9.12 -4.33 15.78
C ASN A 125 8.11 -5.36 15.23
N ALA A 126 7.28 -5.01 14.25
CA ALA A 126 6.40 -5.96 13.60
C ALA A 126 7.07 -6.59 12.37
N PRO A 127 6.93 -7.91 12.16
CA PRO A 127 7.32 -8.57 10.91
C PRO A 127 6.68 -7.86 9.72
N THR A 128 7.50 -7.62 8.69
CA THR A 128 7.08 -6.82 7.54
C THR A 128 7.03 -7.67 6.29
N PHE A 129 5.88 -7.68 5.64
CA PHE A 129 5.66 -8.46 4.42
C PHE A 129 5.21 -7.59 3.25
N VAL A 130 5.68 -7.95 2.07
CA VAL A 130 5.23 -7.41 0.79
C VAL A 130 4.77 -8.58 -0.07
N TYR A 131 3.50 -8.53 -0.50
CA TYR A 131 2.91 -9.58 -1.32
C TYR A 131 3.67 -9.75 -2.64
N GLY A 132 3.95 -10.99 -3.04
CA GLY A 132 4.80 -11.33 -4.19
C GLY A 132 6.31 -11.29 -3.90
N VAL A 133 6.74 -10.69 -2.78
CA VAL A 133 8.19 -10.55 -2.47
C VAL A 133 8.63 -11.54 -1.39
N ASN A 134 8.14 -11.38 -0.18
CA ASN A 134 8.52 -12.20 0.98
C ASN A 134 7.31 -12.73 1.78
N HIS A 135 6.09 -12.61 1.28
CA HIS A 135 4.89 -13.07 1.98
C HIS A 135 4.92 -14.57 2.27
N GLN A 136 5.63 -15.37 1.46
CA GLN A 136 5.84 -16.81 1.69
C GLN A 136 6.66 -17.12 2.95
N ASN A 137 7.35 -16.13 3.51
CA ASN A 137 8.08 -16.24 4.77
C ASN A 137 7.19 -15.97 6.00
N TYR A 138 5.89 -15.86 5.81
CA TYR A 138 4.93 -15.74 6.90
C TYR A 138 4.82 -17.08 7.64
N HIS A 139 4.95 -17.04 8.96
CA HIS A 139 4.94 -18.19 9.85
C HIS A 139 3.88 -18.08 10.95
N ASN A 140 2.67 -17.61 10.60
CA ASN A 140 1.53 -17.47 11.49
C ASN A 140 1.64 -16.33 12.53
N GLU A 141 2.41 -15.29 12.25
CA GLU A 141 2.49 -14.10 13.10
C GLU A 141 1.11 -13.46 13.30
N SER A 142 0.83 -13.04 14.54
CA SER A 142 -0.48 -12.45 14.87
C SER A 142 -0.60 -10.99 14.45
N VAL A 143 0.52 -10.26 14.40
CA VAL A 143 0.57 -8.86 13.96
C VAL A 143 1.67 -8.70 12.93
N ILE A 144 1.32 -8.15 11.77
CA ILE A 144 2.24 -7.90 10.68
C ILE A 144 2.12 -6.48 10.15
N SER A 145 3.16 -5.99 9.49
CA SER A 145 3.14 -4.75 8.70
C SER A 145 3.13 -5.08 7.21
N ASN A 146 2.27 -4.38 6.46
CA ASN A 146 2.26 -4.44 4.99
C ASN A 146 3.23 -3.40 4.36
N ALA A 147 4.22 -2.91 5.11
CA ALA A 147 5.16 -1.88 4.67
C ALA A 147 4.46 -0.57 4.19
N SER A 148 5.08 0.14 3.26
CA SER A 148 4.51 1.35 2.63
C SER A 148 4.11 1.11 1.17
N CYS A 149 3.33 2.02 0.60
CA CYS A 149 2.97 2.00 -0.82
C CYS A 149 4.22 2.03 -1.72
N THR A 150 5.21 2.87 -1.40
CA THR A 150 6.48 2.94 -2.14
C THR A 150 7.26 1.62 -2.05
N THR A 151 7.27 0.96 -0.88
CA THR A 151 7.91 -0.35 -0.73
C THR A 151 7.20 -1.42 -1.55
N ASN A 152 5.86 -1.42 -1.55
CA ASN A 152 5.07 -2.34 -2.36
C ASN A 152 5.28 -2.12 -3.87
N ALA A 153 5.55 -0.89 -4.31
CA ALA A 153 5.88 -0.60 -5.70
C ALA A 153 7.32 -1.01 -6.07
N SER A 154 8.29 -0.74 -5.21
CA SER A 154 9.71 -0.90 -5.53
C SER A 154 10.26 -2.30 -5.27
N ALA A 155 9.84 -2.98 -4.20
CA ALA A 155 10.39 -4.28 -3.83
C ALA A 155 10.14 -5.38 -4.86
N PRO A 156 8.96 -5.50 -5.51
CA PRO A 156 8.77 -6.44 -6.61
C PRO A 156 9.74 -6.21 -7.77
N LEU A 157 9.92 -4.95 -8.18
CA LEU A 157 10.82 -4.60 -9.28
C LEU A 157 12.28 -4.92 -8.94
N LEU A 158 12.71 -4.57 -7.71
CA LEU A 158 14.04 -4.89 -7.22
C LEU A 158 14.28 -6.40 -7.18
N LYS A 159 13.30 -7.19 -6.72
CA LYS A 159 13.40 -8.65 -6.67
C LYS A 159 13.53 -9.25 -8.08
N ILE A 160 12.68 -8.86 -9.00
CA ILE A 160 12.70 -9.34 -10.41
C ILE A 160 14.07 -9.05 -11.04
N LEU A 161 14.54 -7.82 -10.89
CA LEU A 161 15.80 -7.39 -11.52
C LEU A 161 17.04 -7.98 -10.83
N ASP A 162 17.00 -8.18 -9.52
CA ASP A 162 18.09 -8.84 -8.79
C ASP A 162 18.19 -10.32 -9.13
N GLU A 163 17.08 -11.02 -9.20
CA GLU A 163 17.05 -12.44 -9.59
C GLU A 163 17.67 -12.64 -10.98
N ALA A 164 17.37 -11.75 -11.92
CA ALA A 164 17.85 -11.83 -13.30
C ALA A 164 19.32 -11.37 -13.46
N PHE A 165 19.65 -10.19 -12.93
CA PHE A 165 20.88 -9.48 -13.28
C PHE A 165 21.83 -9.24 -12.11
N LYS A 166 21.41 -9.53 -10.88
CA LYS A 166 22.19 -9.31 -9.62
C LYS A 166 22.50 -7.84 -9.38
N VAL A 167 21.63 -7.16 -8.64
CA VAL A 167 21.79 -5.75 -8.28
C VAL A 167 23.03 -5.56 -7.40
N GLU A 168 23.95 -4.70 -7.82
CA GLU A 168 25.09 -4.25 -7.02
C GLU A 168 24.71 -3.08 -6.13
N ASN A 169 24.05 -2.09 -6.69
CA ASN A 169 23.46 -0.96 -5.97
C ASN A 169 22.31 -0.34 -6.74
N ALA A 170 21.46 0.41 -6.02
CA ALA A 170 20.35 1.14 -6.59
C ALA A 170 20.09 2.46 -5.85
N LEU A 171 19.82 3.51 -6.62
CA LEU A 171 19.25 4.76 -6.14
C LEU A 171 17.77 4.77 -6.48
N LEU A 172 16.94 5.02 -5.47
CA LEU A 172 15.49 5.12 -5.62
C LEU A 172 15.05 6.55 -5.37
N THR A 173 14.36 7.13 -6.34
CA THR A 173 13.63 8.38 -6.13
C THR A 173 12.14 8.09 -6.30
N THR A 174 11.32 8.41 -5.32
CA THR A 174 9.88 8.41 -5.53
C THR A 174 9.37 9.84 -5.73
N ILE A 175 8.77 10.08 -6.90
CA ILE A 175 7.97 11.26 -7.19
C ILE A 175 6.58 10.96 -6.68
N HIS A 176 6.26 11.48 -5.49
CA HIS A 176 5.15 10.99 -4.69
C HIS A 176 4.05 12.04 -4.57
N SER A 177 2.82 11.63 -4.84
CA SER A 177 1.64 12.45 -4.58
C SER A 177 1.60 12.94 -3.13
N TYR A 178 1.02 14.12 -2.90
CA TYR A 178 0.85 14.60 -1.53
C TYR A 178 -0.10 13.70 -0.74
N THR A 179 0.05 13.70 0.58
CA THR A 179 -0.80 12.92 1.49
C THR A 179 -1.26 13.82 2.64
N ASN A 180 -2.18 13.33 3.47
CA ASN A 180 -2.65 14.06 4.66
C ASN A 180 -1.55 14.33 5.72
N ASP A 181 -0.34 13.81 5.55
CA ASP A 181 0.85 14.22 6.31
C ASP A 181 1.34 15.63 5.93
N GLN A 182 0.92 16.15 4.77
CA GLN A 182 1.28 17.48 4.29
C GLN A 182 0.13 18.46 4.51
N ASN A 183 0.50 19.75 4.65
CA ASN A 183 -0.45 20.82 4.90
C ASN A 183 -0.93 21.45 3.59
N LEU A 184 -2.18 21.89 3.53
CA LEU A 184 -2.71 22.67 2.40
C LEU A 184 -2.02 24.02 2.26
N LEU A 185 -1.82 24.71 3.39
CA LEU A 185 -1.10 26.00 3.48
C LEU A 185 0.06 25.86 4.46
N ASP A 186 0.95 26.86 4.47
CA ASP A 186 2.13 26.87 5.33
C ASP A 186 1.72 26.81 6.81
N THR A 187 2.13 25.74 7.50
CA THR A 187 1.92 25.58 8.94
C THR A 187 2.96 24.61 9.52
N LYS A 188 3.01 24.54 10.84
CA LYS A 188 4.02 23.74 11.55
C LYS A 188 4.01 22.26 11.14
N HIS A 189 5.20 21.72 10.90
CA HIS A 189 5.46 20.31 10.68
C HIS A 189 6.85 19.96 11.20
N LYS A 190 7.09 18.71 11.64
CA LYS A 190 8.42 18.26 12.11
C LYS A 190 9.50 18.29 11.02
N ASP A 191 9.13 18.05 9.76
CA ASP A 191 9.98 18.29 8.59
C ASP A 191 9.65 19.69 8.06
N ILE A 192 10.63 20.58 8.10
CA ILE A 192 10.46 21.99 7.70
C ILE A 192 10.04 22.16 6.23
N ARG A 193 10.41 21.24 5.35
CA ARG A 193 9.98 21.29 3.95
C ARG A 193 8.52 20.89 3.79
N ARG A 194 8.04 19.91 4.57
CA ARG A 194 6.61 19.53 4.59
C ARG A 194 5.71 20.55 5.31
N ALA A 195 6.30 21.52 5.99
CA ALA A 195 5.57 22.66 6.55
C ALA A 195 5.00 23.60 5.48
N ARG A 196 5.41 23.45 4.21
CA ARG A 196 4.99 24.29 3.09
C ARG A 196 3.78 23.68 2.37
N ALA A 197 3.02 24.58 1.71
CA ALA A 197 1.79 24.25 0.98
C ALA A 197 2.00 23.13 -0.06
N ALA A 198 1.31 22.02 0.13
CA ALA A 198 1.46 20.79 -0.68
C ALA A 198 1.10 20.99 -2.16
N GLY A 199 0.05 21.77 -2.44
CA GLY A 199 -0.46 22.00 -3.79
C GLY A 199 0.36 22.99 -4.64
N LEU A 200 1.40 23.61 -4.07
CA LEU A 200 2.20 24.64 -4.76
C LEU A 200 3.69 24.27 -4.90
N ASN A 201 4.14 23.21 -4.22
CA ASN A 201 5.57 22.97 -4.09
C ASN A 201 5.98 21.55 -4.48
N LEU A 202 7.16 21.46 -5.11
CA LEU A 202 7.96 20.23 -5.14
C LEU A 202 8.77 20.15 -3.85
N ILE A 203 8.57 19.10 -3.06
CA ILE A 203 9.13 19.00 -1.71
C ILE A 203 10.07 17.79 -1.61
N PRO A 204 11.40 17.98 -1.73
CA PRO A 204 12.37 16.91 -1.43
C PRO A 204 12.32 16.56 0.06
N THR A 205 12.20 15.28 0.38
CA THR A 205 12.09 14.81 1.76
C THR A 205 12.63 13.40 1.90
N SER A 206 12.82 12.95 3.12
CA SER A 206 13.26 11.59 3.41
C SER A 206 12.18 10.55 3.09
N THR A 207 12.61 9.32 2.85
CA THR A 207 11.77 8.13 2.74
C THR A 207 12.33 7.00 3.60
N GLY A 208 11.46 6.19 4.15
CA GLY A 208 11.84 4.99 4.89
C GLY A 208 12.16 3.77 4.00
N VAL A 209 12.24 3.96 2.67
CA VAL A 209 12.32 2.85 1.71
C VAL A 209 13.56 1.96 1.93
N SER A 210 14.73 2.54 2.21
CA SER A 210 15.96 1.76 2.45
C SER A 210 15.80 0.79 3.62
N LYS A 211 15.25 1.28 4.74
CA LYS A 211 14.94 0.44 5.90
C LYS A 211 13.91 -0.63 5.56
N ALA A 212 12.86 -0.27 4.82
CA ALA A 212 11.82 -1.22 4.45
C ALA A 212 12.32 -2.30 3.48
N ILE A 213 13.17 -1.94 2.50
CA ILE A 213 13.82 -2.92 1.61
C ILE A 213 14.71 -3.87 2.42
N SER A 214 15.44 -3.38 3.43
CA SER A 214 16.24 -4.24 4.32
C SER A 214 15.41 -5.29 5.06
N LEU A 215 14.14 -5.00 5.36
CA LEU A 215 13.24 -5.94 6.03
C LEU A 215 12.67 -7.01 5.08
N VAL A 216 12.38 -6.65 3.83
CA VAL A 216 11.71 -7.55 2.89
C VAL A 216 12.65 -8.23 1.88
N LEU A 217 13.81 -7.62 1.62
CA LEU A 217 14.90 -8.12 0.78
C LEU A 217 16.24 -7.86 1.49
N PRO A 218 16.58 -8.59 2.56
CA PRO A 218 17.70 -8.26 3.43
C PRO A 218 19.04 -8.13 2.72
N HIS A 219 19.30 -8.94 1.70
CA HIS A 219 20.54 -8.90 0.90
C HIS A 219 20.67 -7.66 0.00
N LEU A 220 19.55 -6.96 -0.26
CA LEU A 220 19.54 -5.69 -0.99
C LEU A 220 19.54 -4.47 -0.06
N GLY A 221 19.24 -4.63 1.22
CA GLY A 221 19.15 -3.52 2.16
C GLY A 221 20.36 -2.57 2.12
N PRO A 222 21.60 -3.06 2.25
CA PRO A 222 22.80 -2.21 2.20
C PRO A 222 23.08 -1.58 0.83
N LYS A 223 22.42 -2.06 -0.22
CA LYS A 223 22.67 -1.68 -1.61
C LYS A 223 21.66 -0.68 -2.16
N VAL A 224 20.58 -0.42 -1.43
CA VAL A 224 19.48 0.46 -1.89
C VAL A 224 19.35 1.64 -0.96
N THR A 225 19.42 2.84 -1.52
CA THR A 225 19.11 4.07 -0.80
C THR A 225 18.20 4.94 -1.65
N GLY A 226 17.53 5.92 -1.03
CA GLY A 226 16.61 6.76 -1.80
C GLY A 226 16.07 7.94 -1.05
N LEU A 227 15.32 8.76 -1.79
CA LEU A 227 14.61 9.94 -1.30
C LEU A 227 13.20 10.02 -1.91
N ALA A 228 12.39 10.91 -1.38
CA ALA A 228 11.08 11.23 -1.93
C ALA A 228 11.05 12.70 -2.39
N ILE A 229 10.36 12.96 -3.50
CA ILE A 229 9.98 14.30 -3.93
C ILE A 229 8.46 14.34 -3.93
N ARG A 230 7.85 15.07 -2.98
CA ARG A 230 6.41 15.29 -2.99
C ARG A 230 6.04 16.27 -4.09
N VAL A 231 4.97 15.97 -4.82
CA VAL A 231 4.51 16.76 -5.97
C VAL A 231 3.04 17.15 -5.79
N PRO A 232 2.56 18.23 -6.43
CA PRO A 232 1.20 18.74 -6.28
C PRO A 232 0.18 17.93 -7.11
N THR A 233 0.19 16.60 -6.97
CA THR A 233 -0.81 15.68 -7.52
C THR A 233 -1.52 14.94 -6.40
N PRO A 234 -2.85 14.68 -6.50
CA PRO A 234 -3.61 14.07 -5.41
C PRO A 234 -3.36 12.57 -5.27
N ASN A 235 -3.04 11.88 -6.36
CA ASN A 235 -2.83 10.43 -6.39
C ASN A 235 -1.98 10.02 -7.59
N VAL A 236 -1.54 8.79 -7.61
CA VAL A 236 -0.60 8.16 -8.52
C VAL A 236 0.79 8.76 -8.43
N SER A 237 1.67 7.98 -7.89
CA SER A 237 3.08 8.28 -7.69
C SER A 237 3.93 7.55 -8.72
N LEU A 238 5.19 7.95 -8.84
CA LEU A 238 6.18 7.32 -9.71
C LEU A 238 7.38 6.87 -8.89
N VAL A 239 7.86 5.67 -9.10
CA VAL A 239 9.18 5.24 -8.63
C VAL A 239 10.18 5.27 -9.77
N ASP A 240 11.35 5.88 -9.52
CA ASP A 240 12.52 5.94 -10.38
C ASP A 240 13.64 5.11 -9.75
N LEU A 241 13.98 4.00 -10.39
CA LEU A 241 15.08 3.13 -10.00
C LEU A 241 16.26 3.32 -10.95
N SER A 242 17.37 3.84 -10.44
CA SER A 242 18.66 3.85 -11.13
C SER A 242 19.51 2.72 -10.55
N LEU A 243 19.82 1.72 -11.39
CA LEU A 243 20.39 0.43 -10.95
C LEU A 243 21.74 0.17 -11.61
N ASN A 244 22.66 -0.41 -10.82
CA ASN A 244 23.88 -1.02 -11.32
C ASN A 244 23.81 -2.54 -11.06
N PHE A 245 24.20 -3.33 -12.05
CA PHE A 245 24.12 -4.79 -12.03
C PHE A 245 25.50 -5.46 -12.13
N LYS A 246 25.60 -6.69 -11.61
CA LYS A 246 26.78 -7.53 -11.84
C LYS A 246 26.84 -8.06 -13.26
N LYS A 247 25.69 -8.40 -13.84
CA LYS A 247 25.59 -8.94 -15.19
C LYS A 247 25.37 -7.83 -16.20
N VAL A 248 25.74 -8.11 -17.45
CA VAL A 248 25.48 -7.24 -18.60
C VAL A 248 23.96 -7.15 -18.85
N VAL A 249 23.49 -5.96 -19.13
CA VAL A 249 22.08 -5.66 -19.42
C VAL A 249 21.94 -4.87 -20.73
N SER A 250 20.83 -5.06 -21.38
CA SER A 250 20.36 -4.22 -22.48
C SER A 250 18.92 -3.80 -22.20
N LYS A 251 18.45 -2.73 -22.84
CA LYS A 251 17.04 -2.33 -22.75
C LYS A 251 16.12 -3.52 -23.04
N ALA A 252 16.37 -4.26 -24.10
CA ALA A 252 15.56 -5.41 -24.48
C ALA A 252 15.57 -6.54 -23.44
N SER A 253 16.72 -6.82 -22.78
CA SER A 253 16.78 -7.84 -21.73
C SER A 253 16.02 -7.41 -20.47
N VAL A 254 16.08 -6.13 -20.08
CA VAL A 254 15.33 -5.60 -18.93
C VAL A 254 13.83 -5.63 -19.22
N GLN A 255 13.39 -5.17 -20.39
CA GLN A 255 12.00 -5.26 -20.83
C GLN A 255 11.48 -6.70 -20.82
N HIS A 256 12.24 -7.62 -21.40
CA HIS A 256 11.86 -9.04 -21.46
C HIS A 256 11.63 -9.63 -20.06
N VAL A 257 12.54 -9.40 -19.13
CA VAL A 257 12.46 -9.93 -17.77
C VAL A 257 11.25 -9.36 -17.03
N LEU A 258 11.00 -8.05 -17.11
CA LEU A 258 9.86 -7.41 -16.46
C LEU A 258 8.53 -7.86 -17.06
N LYS A 259 8.43 -7.95 -18.40
CA LYS A 259 7.24 -8.45 -19.11
C LYS A 259 6.96 -9.92 -18.78
N ASN A 260 7.99 -10.75 -18.70
CA ASN A 260 7.82 -12.16 -18.33
C ASN A 260 7.33 -12.28 -16.86
N ALA A 261 7.95 -11.55 -15.94
CA ALA A 261 7.56 -11.56 -14.54
C ALA A 261 6.10 -11.10 -14.32
N SER A 262 5.66 -10.05 -15.02
CA SER A 262 4.28 -9.52 -14.92
C SER A 262 3.22 -10.52 -15.42
N LYS A 263 3.57 -11.40 -16.34
CA LYS A 263 2.65 -12.43 -16.86
C LYS A 263 2.62 -13.71 -16.03
N HIS A 264 3.63 -13.94 -15.20
CA HIS A 264 3.80 -15.18 -14.44
C HIS A 264 3.92 -14.93 -12.92
N ALA A 265 5.12 -14.87 -12.37
CA ALA A 265 5.37 -14.83 -10.92
C ALA A 265 4.80 -13.59 -10.22
N PHE A 266 4.65 -12.47 -10.93
CA PHE A 266 4.11 -11.21 -10.39
C PHE A 266 2.80 -10.81 -11.08
N LYS A 267 2.08 -11.77 -11.66
CA LYS A 267 0.76 -11.55 -12.22
C LYS A 267 -0.19 -10.97 -11.17
N GLY A 268 -0.87 -9.86 -11.51
CA GLY A 268 -1.75 -9.12 -10.58
C GLY A 268 -0.99 -8.19 -9.61
N VAL A 269 0.34 -8.26 -9.56
CA VAL A 269 1.17 -7.38 -8.70
C VAL A 269 1.90 -6.33 -9.53
N VAL A 270 2.53 -6.75 -10.64
CA VAL A 270 3.26 -5.88 -11.57
C VAL A 270 2.57 -5.88 -12.93
N SER A 271 2.45 -4.72 -13.54
CA SER A 271 1.95 -4.53 -14.92
C SER A 271 2.95 -3.74 -15.75
N ILE A 272 2.69 -3.64 -17.05
CA ILE A 272 3.53 -2.93 -18.00
C ILE A 272 2.67 -1.91 -18.76
N ASP A 273 3.09 -0.65 -18.79
CA ASP A 273 2.53 0.38 -19.66
C ASP A 273 3.23 0.34 -21.01
N GLU A 274 2.50 -0.10 -22.05
CA GLU A 274 2.93 -0.12 -23.45
C GLU A 274 2.24 0.97 -24.27
N GLU A 275 1.32 1.75 -23.66
CA GLU A 275 0.46 2.73 -24.35
C GLU A 275 0.94 4.18 -24.18
N ARG A 276 2.02 4.41 -23.41
CA ARG A 276 2.60 5.74 -23.09
C ARG A 276 1.62 6.65 -22.34
N LEU A 277 0.99 6.08 -21.35
CA LEU A 277 0.00 6.73 -20.51
C LEU A 277 0.67 7.65 -19.47
N VAL A 278 -0.14 8.46 -18.78
CA VAL A 278 0.28 9.38 -17.74
C VAL A 278 -0.37 9.02 -16.39
N SER A 279 0.06 9.69 -15.32
CA SER A 279 -0.36 9.34 -13.95
C SER A 279 -1.88 9.23 -13.76
N SER A 280 -2.67 10.12 -14.36
CA SER A 280 -4.13 10.11 -14.19
C SER A 280 -4.82 8.85 -14.74
N ASP A 281 -4.21 8.20 -15.74
CA ASP A 281 -4.76 6.98 -16.35
C ASP A 281 -4.65 5.76 -15.42
N PHE A 282 -3.82 5.86 -14.38
CA PHE A 282 -3.59 4.80 -13.40
C PHE A 282 -4.32 5.02 -12.08
N ILE A 283 -5.19 6.03 -11.99
CA ILE A 283 -6.08 6.21 -10.83
C ILE A 283 -6.97 4.98 -10.68
N SER A 284 -7.03 4.43 -9.47
CA SER A 284 -7.73 3.19 -9.12
C SER A 284 -7.11 1.92 -9.72
N SER A 285 -5.88 1.97 -10.19
CA SER A 285 -5.16 0.79 -10.66
C SER A 285 -4.85 -0.17 -9.50
N PRO A 286 -5.13 -1.48 -9.65
CA PRO A 286 -4.91 -2.48 -8.59
C PRO A 286 -3.45 -2.95 -8.49
N PHE A 287 -2.59 -2.57 -9.43
CA PHE A 287 -1.21 -3.04 -9.45
C PHE A 287 -0.32 -2.29 -8.46
N SER A 288 0.64 -3.02 -7.87
CA SER A 288 1.67 -2.42 -7.01
C SER A 288 2.66 -1.56 -7.78
N ALA A 289 2.97 -1.95 -9.01
CA ALA A 289 3.84 -1.20 -9.92
C ALA A 289 3.44 -1.44 -11.38
N ILE A 290 3.46 -0.37 -12.18
CA ILE A 290 3.19 -0.42 -13.62
C ILE A 290 4.41 0.16 -14.33
N VAL A 291 5.24 -0.71 -14.87
CA VAL A 291 6.51 -0.33 -15.52
C VAL A 291 6.25 0.43 -16.81
N ILE A 292 6.91 1.56 -16.99
CA ILE A 292 6.83 2.37 -18.22
C ILE A 292 7.83 1.80 -19.23
N ASP A 293 7.36 0.97 -20.16
CA ASP A 293 8.20 0.14 -21.02
C ASP A 293 9.13 0.96 -21.94
N ASP A 294 8.62 2.01 -22.56
CA ASP A 294 9.39 2.84 -23.51
C ASP A 294 10.44 3.71 -22.80
N GLN A 295 10.26 4.00 -21.49
CA GLN A 295 11.16 4.81 -20.68
C GLN A 295 12.27 4.00 -19.97
N ILE A 296 12.35 2.70 -20.21
CA ILE A 296 13.51 1.91 -19.76
C ILE A 296 14.74 2.38 -20.52
N MET A 297 15.78 2.77 -19.79
CA MET A 297 17.05 3.25 -20.34
C MET A 297 18.21 2.40 -19.84
N THR A 298 19.24 2.25 -20.66
CA THR A 298 20.52 1.64 -20.26
C THR A 298 21.67 2.55 -20.64
N ILE A 299 22.74 2.55 -19.83
CA ILE A 299 23.98 3.26 -20.13
C ILE A 299 25.17 2.35 -19.77
N GLY A 300 26.13 2.24 -20.71
CA GLY A 300 27.14 1.22 -20.62
C GLY A 300 26.53 -0.18 -20.62
N GLU A 301 27.26 -1.13 -20.05
CA GLU A 301 26.89 -2.56 -20.10
C GLU A 301 26.10 -3.03 -18.87
N LYS A 302 26.10 -2.26 -17.75
CA LYS A 302 25.63 -2.75 -16.45
C LYS A 302 24.68 -1.79 -15.74
N ASN A 303 24.29 -0.70 -16.35
CA ASN A 303 23.40 0.27 -15.70
C ASN A 303 22.08 0.35 -16.44
N ALA A 304 20.99 0.40 -15.67
CA ALA A 304 19.67 0.68 -16.19
C ALA A 304 18.90 1.66 -15.29
N LYS A 305 17.98 2.39 -15.92
CA LYS A 305 16.93 3.16 -15.26
C LYS A 305 15.59 2.54 -15.59
N VAL A 306 14.78 2.30 -14.56
CA VAL A 306 13.42 1.76 -14.66
C VAL A 306 12.48 2.70 -13.94
N LEU A 307 11.44 3.17 -14.64
CA LEU A 307 10.36 3.97 -14.09
C LEU A 307 9.11 3.11 -13.98
N ALA A 308 8.35 3.29 -12.90
CA ALA A 308 7.06 2.64 -12.75
C ALA A 308 6.06 3.52 -12.00
N TRP A 309 4.83 3.59 -12.53
CA TRP A 309 3.68 4.19 -11.87
C TRP A 309 3.18 3.30 -10.74
N TYR A 310 2.55 3.89 -9.75
CA TYR A 310 1.78 3.16 -8.74
C TYR A 310 0.67 4.04 -8.14
N ASP A 311 -0.54 3.51 -8.08
CA ASP A 311 -1.58 4.14 -7.29
C ASP A 311 -1.25 3.90 -5.81
N ASN A 312 -0.80 4.95 -5.13
CA ASN A 312 -0.33 4.85 -3.74
C ASN A 312 -1.46 4.61 -2.72
N GLU A 313 -2.72 4.68 -3.15
CA GLU A 313 -3.90 4.38 -2.34
C GLU A 313 -4.52 3.03 -2.73
N MET A 314 -5.00 2.89 -3.97
CA MET A 314 -5.73 1.70 -4.41
C MET A 314 -4.81 0.48 -4.58
N GLY A 315 -3.71 0.62 -5.32
CA GLY A 315 -2.76 -0.49 -5.50
C GLY A 315 -2.17 -0.99 -4.18
N TYR A 316 -1.95 -0.09 -3.23
CA TYR A 316 -1.54 -0.47 -1.87
C TYR A 316 -2.66 -1.19 -1.10
N SER A 317 -3.89 -0.71 -1.21
CA SER A 317 -5.05 -1.32 -0.54
C SER A 317 -5.37 -2.73 -1.07
N GLU A 318 -5.12 -2.98 -2.37
CA GLU A 318 -5.19 -4.34 -2.92
C GLU A 318 -4.22 -5.28 -2.19
N ARG A 319 -2.99 -4.85 -1.96
CA ARG A 319 -1.99 -5.66 -1.24
C ARG A 319 -2.34 -5.88 0.23
N LEU A 320 -3.01 -4.95 0.88
CA LEU A 320 -3.56 -5.18 2.22
C LEU A 320 -4.57 -6.33 2.23
N ILE A 321 -5.47 -6.36 1.26
CA ILE A 321 -6.51 -7.37 1.18
C ILE A 321 -5.94 -8.72 0.68
N ASP A 322 -4.98 -8.72 -0.23
CA ASP A 322 -4.25 -9.93 -0.62
C ASP A 322 -3.49 -10.56 0.57
N MET A 323 -2.86 -9.72 1.40
CA MET A 323 -2.22 -10.22 2.63
C MET A 323 -3.23 -10.74 3.63
N ALA A 324 -4.41 -10.11 3.78
CA ALA A 324 -5.47 -10.61 4.64
C ALA A 324 -5.95 -12.01 4.18
N GLN A 325 -6.13 -12.18 2.87
CA GLN A 325 -6.46 -13.48 2.30
C GLN A 325 -5.36 -14.52 2.55
N TYR A 326 -4.11 -14.13 2.31
CA TYR A 326 -2.96 -15.04 2.46
C TYR A 326 -2.80 -15.54 3.90
N ILE A 327 -2.80 -14.63 4.88
CA ILE A 327 -2.60 -14.98 6.29
C ILE A 327 -3.79 -15.72 6.93
N ALA A 328 -4.99 -15.64 6.33
CA ALA A 328 -6.15 -16.39 6.77
C ALA A 328 -6.09 -17.87 6.32
N GLN A 329 -5.30 -18.19 5.30
CA GLN A 329 -5.16 -19.51 4.71
C GLN A 329 -3.92 -20.27 5.20
N ASN A 330 -2.99 -19.56 5.83
CA ASN A 330 -1.71 -20.06 6.32
C ASN A 330 -1.51 -19.75 7.82
#